data_c8702d4f633c25d56404ff5ec5785e0a
#
_entry.id   c8702d4f633c25d56404ff5ec5785e0a
#
_cell.length_a   1.000
_cell.length_b   1.000
_cell.length_c   1.000
_cell.angle_alpha   90.00
_cell.angle_beta   90.00
_cell.angle_gamma   90.00
#
_symmetry.space_group_name_H-M   'P 1'
#
loop_
_entity.id
_entity.type
_entity.pdbx_description
1 polymer ?
#
loop_
_entity_poly.entity_id
_entity_poly.type
_entity_poly.pdbx_seq_one_letter_code
_entity_poly.pdbx_strand_id
1 'polypeptide(L)'
;MIGVGDNISLALDSIRAHKLRASLTVLGITMGVATLITVMTLVQGANLYVEQKIANLGTNVFRIGRLPFAVADFTIINRAQRNRFFYPEDMEALEENCTHCQYVGAALNVSVPLRYQNHQLDDAAMYGHTPSMSVIDTRTVELGRYFTEVEDRHASDVCVIGDRVAREFFPDTSPLGHVIRAGGAEFLVVGTFEKIGSVLGQDQDNFIVVPLRTFLKVRGQRNSLMIQVKAEGPEQIFTLAQDDARRILRARRHVGAGKDDDFFIGTSESYISLWQSISSAFFAVFLMVSSISAVVGGIVIMNVMLVSVTERTKEIGVRRAVGATRTDVLKQFVVESVVQCIIGGAVGVMAGFGCALALRQLTDFPASVQVWVATLGVVLSSVIGLFFGLYPAVKASKLDPVVALRTE
;
A
#
# COMPACT_ATOMS: atom_id res chain seq x y z
N MET A 1 -34.52 13.48 39.29
CA MET A 1 -33.90 13.16 37.97
C MET A 1 -32.40 13.18 38.16
N ILE A 2 -31.74 12.04 38.02
CA ILE A 2 -30.28 11.96 38.08
C ILE A 2 -29.75 12.58 36.78
N GLY A 3 -28.91 13.60 36.88
CA GLY A 3 -28.33 14.29 35.72
C GLY A 3 -27.40 13.36 34.92
N VAL A 4 -27.16 13.68 33.63
CA VAL A 4 -26.21 12.90 32.80
C VAL A 4 -24.82 12.94 33.39
N GLY A 5 -24.41 14.07 34.03
CA GLY A 5 -23.13 14.20 34.72
C GLY A 5 -22.99 13.27 35.92
N ASP A 6 -24.05 13.08 36.70
CA ASP A 6 -24.04 12.17 37.84
C ASP A 6 -23.92 10.70 37.40
N ASN A 7 -24.54 10.34 36.29
CA ASN A 7 -24.39 9.00 35.68
C ASN A 7 -22.97 8.72 35.22
N ILE A 8 -22.27 9.71 34.65
CA ILE A 8 -20.86 9.58 34.23
C ILE A 8 -19.94 9.41 35.45
N SER A 9 -20.16 10.18 36.55
CA SER A 9 -19.35 10.03 37.78
C SER A 9 -19.55 8.66 38.39
N LEU A 10 -20.79 8.18 38.48
CA LEU A 10 -21.11 6.83 38.94
C LEU A 10 -20.49 5.73 38.08
N ALA A 11 -20.43 5.92 36.75
CA ALA A 11 -19.76 4.99 35.83
C ALA A 11 -18.25 4.93 36.10
N LEU A 12 -17.59 6.08 36.30
CA LEU A 12 -16.17 6.14 36.64
C LEU A 12 -15.85 5.50 38.01
N ASP A 13 -16.67 5.72 39.01
CA ASP A 13 -16.49 5.10 40.32
C ASP A 13 -16.69 3.58 40.27
N SER A 14 -17.64 3.11 39.47
CA SER A 14 -17.83 1.68 39.18
C SER A 14 -16.60 1.03 38.56
N ILE A 15 -15.96 1.70 37.60
CA ILE A 15 -14.72 1.24 36.92
C ILE A 15 -13.59 1.13 37.95
N ARG A 16 -13.47 2.11 38.87
CA ARG A 16 -12.45 2.12 39.93
C ARG A 16 -12.64 1.04 40.96
N ALA A 17 -13.89 0.71 41.29
CA ALA A 17 -14.23 -0.32 42.29
C ALA A 17 -13.89 -1.74 41.82
N HIS A 18 -14.00 -2.04 40.51
CA HIS A 18 -13.81 -3.38 39.95
C HIS A 18 -12.76 -3.40 38.84
N LYS A 19 -11.50 -3.03 39.15
CA LYS A 19 -10.40 -2.81 38.22
C LYS A 19 -10.14 -3.98 37.27
N LEU A 20 -10.09 -5.23 37.75
CA LEU A 20 -9.83 -6.42 36.92
C LEU A 20 -10.93 -6.62 35.87
N ARG A 21 -12.17 -6.45 36.22
CA ARG A 21 -13.31 -6.60 35.34
C ARG A 21 -13.33 -5.50 34.27
N ALA A 22 -13.15 -4.25 34.72
CA ALA A 22 -13.09 -3.10 33.83
C ALA A 22 -11.90 -3.21 32.85
N SER A 23 -10.74 -3.67 33.32
CA SER A 23 -9.58 -3.86 32.44
C SER A 23 -9.81 -4.92 31.35
N LEU A 24 -10.46 -6.03 31.65
CA LEU A 24 -10.79 -7.07 30.66
C LEU A 24 -11.77 -6.57 29.59
N THR A 25 -12.79 -5.81 29.99
CA THR A 25 -13.76 -5.22 29.04
C THR A 25 -13.10 -4.16 28.16
N VAL A 26 -12.34 -3.25 28.76
CA VAL A 26 -11.58 -2.21 28.04
C VAL A 26 -10.58 -2.84 27.09
N LEU A 27 -9.86 -3.90 27.49
CA LEU A 27 -8.86 -4.59 26.69
C LEU A 27 -9.48 -5.20 25.41
N GLY A 28 -10.65 -5.84 25.50
CA GLY A 28 -11.34 -6.42 24.35
C GLY A 28 -11.68 -5.36 23.29
N ILE A 29 -12.20 -4.20 23.71
CA ILE A 29 -12.53 -3.09 22.82
C ILE A 29 -11.26 -2.43 22.29
N THR A 30 -10.27 -2.21 23.15
CA THR A 30 -8.98 -1.62 22.79
C THR A 30 -8.33 -2.40 21.65
N MET A 31 -8.29 -3.74 21.75
CA MET A 31 -7.72 -4.58 20.70
C MET A 31 -8.48 -4.45 19.37
N GLY A 32 -9.82 -4.44 19.39
CA GLY A 32 -10.63 -4.27 18.20
C GLY A 32 -10.40 -2.93 17.51
N VAL A 33 -10.41 -1.83 18.28
CA VAL A 33 -10.18 -0.48 17.76
C VAL A 33 -8.73 -0.28 17.32
N ALA A 34 -7.75 -0.75 18.09
CA ALA A 34 -6.34 -0.64 17.73
C ALA A 34 -6.03 -1.38 16.43
N THR A 35 -6.57 -2.59 16.25
CA THR A 35 -6.42 -3.36 15.02
C THR A 35 -7.02 -2.60 13.83
N LEU A 36 -8.25 -2.06 13.97
CA LEU A 36 -8.90 -1.29 12.92
C LEU A 36 -8.04 -0.09 12.49
N ILE A 37 -7.53 0.68 13.44
CA ILE A 37 -6.71 1.87 13.17
C ILE A 37 -5.38 1.49 12.52
N THR A 38 -4.70 0.48 13.04
CA THR A 38 -3.43 0.02 12.50
C THR A 38 -3.58 -0.43 11.05
N VAL A 39 -4.61 -1.22 10.75
CA VAL A 39 -4.87 -1.70 9.38
C VAL A 39 -5.24 -0.58 8.43
N MET A 40 -6.14 0.34 8.87
CA MET A 40 -6.50 1.51 8.06
C MET A 40 -5.27 2.36 7.73
N THR A 41 -4.40 2.54 8.70
CA THR A 41 -3.14 3.28 8.53
C THR A 41 -2.21 2.59 7.54
N LEU A 42 -2.09 1.26 7.61
CA LEU A 42 -1.30 0.46 6.68
C LEU A 42 -1.83 0.55 5.24
N VAL A 43 -3.14 0.38 5.05
CA VAL A 43 -3.77 0.45 3.73
C VAL A 43 -3.62 1.84 3.12
N GLN A 44 -3.83 2.89 3.91
CA GLN A 44 -3.67 4.27 3.42
C GLN A 44 -2.21 4.62 3.14
N GLY A 45 -1.28 4.22 4.01
CA GLY A 45 0.15 4.40 3.77
C GLY A 45 0.60 3.68 2.50
N ALA A 46 0.11 2.47 2.27
CA ALA A 46 0.38 1.72 1.04
C ALA A 46 -0.22 2.39 -0.20
N ASN A 47 -1.44 2.96 -0.11
CA ASN A 47 -2.04 3.71 -1.20
C ASN A 47 -1.19 4.93 -1.57
N LEU A 48 -0.83 5.76 -0.58
CA LEU A 48 0.03 6.93 -0.80
C LEU A 48 1.39 6.54 -1.38
N TYR A 49 1.97 5.47 -0.88
CA TYR A 49 3.23 4.95 -1.37
C TYR A 49 3.15 4.52 -2.84
N VAL A 50 2.11 3.76 -3.19
CA VAL A 50 1.89 3.30 -4.57
C VAL A 50 1.62 4.49 -5.49
N GLU A 51 0.77 5.45 -5.09
CA GLU A 51 0.51 6.66 -5.86
C GLU A 51 1.79 7.47 -6.11
N GLN A 52 2.62 7.70 -5.09
CA GLN A 52 3.89 8.42 -5.23
C GLN A 52 4.89 7.70 -6.12
N LYS A 53 4.99 6.37 -6.02
CA LYS A 53 5.93 5.58 -6.83
C LYS A 53 5.44 5.34 -8.24
N ILE A 54 4.12 5.21 -8.46
CA ILE A 54 3.53 5.08 -9.79
C ILE A 54 3.51 6.44 -10.51
N ALA A 55 3.32 7.55 -9.79
CA ALA A 55 3.50 8.89 -10.36
C ALA A 55 4.91 9.08 -10.96
N ASN A 56 5.92 8.40 -10.41
CA ASN A 56 7.28 8.37 -10.94
C ASN A 56 7.45 7.48 -12.21
N LEU A 57 6.39 6.79 -12.69
CA LEU A 57 6.44 6.11 -14.00
C LEU A 57 6.34 7.06 -15.20
N GLY A 58 6.27 8.37 -14.95
CA GLY A 58 6.08 9.42 -15.95
C GLY A 58 4.61 9.69 -16.23
N THR A 59 4.25 10.96 -16.20
CA THR A 59 2.96 11.42 -16.73
C THR A 59 2.98 11.25 -18.26
N ASN A 60 1.88 10.77 -18.81
CA ASN A 60 1.73 10.55 -20.26
C ASN A 60 2.68 9.49 -20.87
N VAL A 61 3.11 8.51 -20.08
CA VAL A 61 3.89 7.36 -20.55
C VAL A 61 3.05 6.08 -20.48
N PHE A 62 3.02 5.33 -21.57
CA PHE A 62 2.48 3.97 -21.57
C PHE A 62 3.54 2.95 -21.98
N ARG A 63 3.37 1.74 -21.52
CA ARG A 63 4.29 0.63 -21.75
C ARG A 63 3.61 -0.43 -22.60
N ILE A 64 4.36 -1.02 -23.51
CA ILE A 64 3.89 -2.11 -24.36
C ILE A 64 4.78 -3.31 -24.11
N GLY A 65 4.17 -4.43 -23.83
CA GLY A 65 4.90 -5.65 -23.52
C GLY A 65 4.14 -6.92 -23.88
N ARG A 66 4.85 -8.01 -23.89
CA ARG A 66 4.31 -9.34 -24.12
C ARG A 66 3.42 -9.82 -22.97
N LEU A 67 3.78 -9.46 -21.76
CA LEU A 67 3.06 -9.83 -20.54
C LEU A 67 2.19 -8.67 -20.06
N PRO A 68 1.06 -8.95 -19.41
CA PRO A 68 0.23 -7.91 -18.83
C PRO A 68 0.97 -7.24 -17.66
N PHE A 69 0.79 -5.93 -17.53
CA PHE A 69 1.48 -5.12 -16.52
C PHE A 69 0.72 -5.08 -15.18
N ALA A 70 -0.60 -5.10 -15.23
CA ALA A 70 -1.45 -4.87 -14.07
C ALA A 70 -2.67 -5.82 -14.10
N VAL A 71 -2.43 -7.12 -13.95
CA VAL A 71 -3.47 -8.15 -13.97
C VAL A 71 -3.21 -9.14 -12.84
N ALA A 72 -4.25 -9.41 -12.03
CA ALA A 72 -4.21 -10.40 -10.96
C ALA A 72 -4.58 -11.82 -11.44
N ASP A 73 -5.08 -11.97 -12.68
CA ASP A 73 -5.52 -13.25 -13.22
C ASP A 73 -4.35 -14.06 -13.80
N PHE A 74 -3.95 -15.11 -13.10
CA PHE A 74 -2.89 -16.02 -13.52
C PHE A 74 -3.19 -16.72 -14.86
N THR A 75 -4.46 -16.88 -15.26
CA THR A 75 -4.81 -17.50 -16.54
C THR A 75 -4.40 -16.62 -17.71
N ILE A 76 -4.57 -15.31 -17.58
CA ILE A 76 -4.14 -14.32 -18.57
C ILE A 76 -2.60 -14.31 -18.66
N ILE A 77 -1.92 -14.33 -17.51
CA ILE A 77 -0.45 -14.36 -17.46
C ILE A 77 0.10 -15.62 -18.15
N ASN A 78 -0.46 -16.78 -17.84
CA ASN A 78 -0.04 -18.03 -18.45
C ASN A 78 -0.29 -18.08 -19.96
N ARG A 79 -1.42 -17.52 -20.43
CA ARG A 79 -1.69 -17.39 -21.87
C ARG A 79 -0.69 -16.44 -22.52
N ALA A 80 -0.40 -15.31 -21.89
CA ALA A 80 0.52 -14.29 -22.36
C ALA A 80 1.98 -14.78 -22.48
N GLN A 81 2.37 -15.80 -21.73
CA GLN A 81 3.70 -16.42 -21.87
C GLN A 81 3.93 -17.05 -23.24
N ARG A 82 2.87 -17.35 -23.99
CA ARG A 82 2.94 -17.89 -25.37
C ARG A 82 2.98 -16.80 -26.43
N ASN A 83 2.75 -15.53 -26.06
CA ASN A 83 2.78 -14.41 -27.00
C ASN A 83 4.19 -14.23 -27.58
N ARG A 84 4.27 -13.71 -28.78
CA ARG A 84 5.51 -13.44 -29.49
C ARG A 84 6.33 -12.37 -28.77
N PHE A 85 7.65 -12.49 -28.76
CA PHE A 85 8.56 -11.48 -28.23
C PHE A 85 8.48 -10.19 -29.03
N PHE A 86 8.77 -9.07 -28.37
CA PHE A 86 9.07 -7.81 -29.01
C PHE A 86 10.55 -7.74 -29.35
N TYR A 87 10.83 -7.25 -30.55
CA TYR A 87 12.17 -7.07 -31.09
C TYR A 87 12.42 -5.57 -31.36
N PRO A 88 13.68 -5.15 -31.58
CA PRO A 88 14.00 -3.76 -31.91
C PRO A 88 13.19 -3.22 -33.08
N GLU A 89 12.93 -4.07 -34.07
CA GLU A 89 12.18 -3.68 -35.28
C GLU A 89 10.70 -3.37 -34.98
N ASP A 90 10.13 -3.90 -33.89
CA ASP A 90 8.78 -3.56 -33.45
C ASP A 90 8.74 -2.14 -32.86
N MET A 91 9.80 -1.74 -32.17
CA MET A 91 9.98 -0.39 -31.66
C MET A 91 10.21 0.61 -32.79
N GLU A 92 11.12 0.28 -33.72
CA GLU A 92 11.42 1.12 -34.90
C GLU A 92 10.15 1.37 -35.72
N ALA A 93 9.30 0.36 -35.91
CA ALA A 93 8.03 0.52 -36.59
C ALA A 93 7.06 1.48 -35.88
N LEU A 94 7.08 1.53 -34.54
CA LEU A 94 6.31 2.52 -33.79
C LEU A 94 6.90 3.92 -33.91
N GLU A 95 8.23 4.04 -33.86
CA GLU A 95 8.94 5.32 -33.98
C GLU A 95 8.68 5.97 -35.34
N GLU A 96 8.67 5.18 -36.41
CA GLU A 96 8.46 5.65 -37.78
C GLU A 96 7.00 5.97 -38.12
N ASN A 97 6.03 5.22 -37.56
CA ASN A 97 4.64 5.25 -38.06
C ASN A 97 3.63 5.81 -37.03
N CYS A 98 4.02 6.05 -35.77
CA CYS A 98 3.12 6.57 -34.78
C CYS A 98 3.07 8.10 -34.81
N THR A 99 1.94 8.65 -35.25
CA THR A 99 1.80 10.11 -35.42
C THR A 99 1.71 10.85 -34.10
N HIS A 100 1.10 10.24 -33.09
CA HIS A 100 0.85 10.87 -31.78
C HIS A 100 1.87 10.46 -30.70
N CYS A 101 2.85 9.59 -31.04
CA CYS A 101 3.92 9.19 -30.14
C CYS A 101 5.09 10.18 -30.26
N GLN A 102 5.37 10.93 -29.19
CA GLN A 102 6.44 11.93 -29.24
C GLN A 102 7.82 11.31 -29.05
N TYR A 103 7.95 10.37 -28.12
CA TYR A 103 9.16 9.60 -27.90
C TYR A 103 8.82 8.13 -27.78
N VAL A 104 9.55 7.31 -28.49
CA VAL A 104 9.47 5.84 -28.42
C VAL A 104 10.81 5.33 -27.94
N GLY A 105 10.80 4.49 -26.94
CA GLY A 105 12.01 3.89 -26.40
C GLY A 105 11.78 2.44 -26.02
N ALA A 106 12.85 1.72 -25.79
CA ALA A 106 12.79 0.34 -25.35
C ALA A 106 13.77 0.07 -24.20
N ALA A 107 13.38 -0.87 -23.37
CA ALA A 107 14.18 -1.36 -22.27
C ALA A 107 14.21 -2.89 -22.23
N LEU A 108 15.37 -3.42 -21.87
CA LEU A 108 15.58 -4.80 -21.44
C LEU A 108 16.26 -4.79 -20.08
N ASN A 109 16.09 -5.82 -19.28
CA ASN A 109 16.83 -5.96 -18.03
C ASN A 109 17.24 -7.41 -17.76
N VAL A 110 18.34 -7.53 -17.02
CA VAL A 110 18.83 -8.80 -16.48
C VAL A 110 19.59 -8.53 -15.17
N SER A 111 19.56 -9.46 -14.24
CA SER A 111 20.41 -9.38 -13.05
C SER A 111 21.82 -9.89 -13.38
N VAL A 112 22.84 -9.13 -12.98
CA VAL A 112 24.25 -9.47 -13.20
C VAL A 112 25.09 -9.05 -11.99
N PRO A 113 26.18 -9.76 -11.69
CA PRO A 113 27.18 -9.26 -10.75
C PRO A 113 27.98 -8.13 -11.38
N LEU A 114 28.20 -7.06 -10.59
CA LEU A 114 29.10 -5.96 -10.92
C LEU A 114 30.42 -6.13 -10.18
N ARG A 115 31.51 -5.76 -10.83
CA ARG A 115 32.86 -5.82 -10.23
C ARG A 115 33.66 -4.57 -10.57
N TYR A 116 34.32 -4.05 -9.56
CA TYR A 116 35.31 -2.99 -9.71
C TYR A 116 36.46 -3.27 -8.75
N GLN A 117 37.67 -3.49 -9.30
CA GLN A 117 38.83 -3.91 -8.52
C GLN A 117 38.54 -5.13 -7.62
N ASN A 118 38.60 -4.97 -6.29
CA ASN A 118 38.33 -6.01 -5.29
C ASN A 118 36.89 -5.95 -4.76
N HIS A 119 36.05 -5.02 -5.22
CA HIS A 119 34.65 -4.87 -4.80
C HIS A 119 33.73 -5.60 -5.77
N GLN A 120 32.73 -6.29 -5.22
CA GLN A 120 31.71 -6.97 -6.00
C GLN A 120 30.34 -6.65 -5.40
N LEU A 121 29.39 -6.34 -6.26
CA LEU A 121 27.97 -6.24 -5.97
C LEU A 121 27.27 -7.36 -6.72
N ASP A 122 26.64 -8.26 -5.96
CA ASP A 122 25.79 -9.29 -6.51
C ASP A 122 24.41 -8.72 -6.80
N ASP A 123 23.67 -9.35 -7.71
CA ASP A 123 22.26 -9.04 -8.01
C ASP A 123 21.97 -7.58 -8.46
N ALA A 124 22.92 -6.91 -9.10
CA ALA A 124 22.66 -5.62 -9.69
C ALA A 124 21.83 -5.76 -10.97
N ALA A 125 20.88 -4.87 -11.20
CA ALA A 125 20.11 -4.84 -12.42
C ALA A 125 20.89 -4.16 -13.55
N MET A 126 21.12 -4.87 -14.64
CA MET A 126 21.66 -4.29 -15.87
C MET A 126 20.51 -4.01 -16.81
N TYR A 127 20.29 -2.74 -17.12
CA TYR A 127 19.29 -2.30 -18.09
C TYR A 127 19.96 -1.96 -19.42
N GLY A 128 19.38 -2.48 -20.52
CA GLY A 128 19.69 -2.03 -21.87
C GLY A 128 18.61 -1.05 -22.32
N HIS A 129 18.96 0.20 -22.52
CA HIS A 129 18.02 1.27 -22.89
C HIS A 129 18.35 1.86 -24.25
N THR A 130 17.32 2.33 -24.96
CA THR A 130 17.50 3.27 -26.08
C THR A 130 17.81 4.67 -25.54
N PRO A 131 18.46 5.56 -26.32
CA PRO A 131 18.77 6.93 -25.89
C PRO A 131 17.54 7.77 -25.55
N SER A 132 16.40 7.53 -26.23
CA SER A 132 15.10 8.17 -25.98
C SER A 132 14.58 7.93 -24.56
N MET A 133 15.05 6.88 -23.88
CA MET A 133 14.70 6.62 -22.49
C MET A 133 15.18 7.72 -21.52
N SER A 134 16.18 8.53 -21.89
CA SER A 134 16.60 9.69 -21.09
C SER A 134 15.50 10.75 -20.91
N VAL A 135 14.52 10.78 -21.83
CA VAL A 135 13.36 11.70 -21.79
C VAL A 135 12.10 10.99 -21.30
N ILE A 136 11.99 9.70 -21.53
CA ILE A 136 10.82 8.88 -21.14
C ILE A 136 10.90 8.48 -19.67
N ASP A 137 12.08 8.08 -19.20
CA ASP A 137 12.33 7.68 -17.81
C ASP A 137 12.35 8.93 -16.90
N THR A 138 11.81 8.81 -15.71
CA THR A 138 11.79 9.88 -14.72
C THR A 138 13.09 9.99 -13.92
N ARG A 139 14.00 9.04 -14.07
CA ARG A 139 15.32 9.06 -13.42
C ARG A 139 16.21 10.14 -14.04
N THR A 140 16.71 11.04 -13.21
CA THR A 140 17.61 12.13 -13.62
C THR A 140 19.07 11.71 -13.45
N VAL A 141 19.92 12.19 -14.36
CA VAL A 141 21.37 12.03 -14.26
C VAL A 141 21.91 13.15 -13.38
N GLU A 142 22.57 12.80 -12.27
CA GLU A 142 23.14 13.75 -11.30
C GLU A 142 24.52 14.25 -11.75
N LEU A 143 25.39 13.32 -12.14
CA LEU A 143 26.75 13.65 -12.59
C LEU A 143 27.00 13.09 -13.98
N GLY A 144 27.69 13.85 -14.82
CA GLY A 144 28.02 13.41 -16.16
C GLY A 144 26.87 13.56 -17.15
N ARG A 145 26.66 12.56 -17.99
CA ARG A 145 25.64 12.56 -19.02
C ARG A 145 25.04 11.18 -19.29
N TYR A 146 23.89 11.16 -19.93
CA TYR A 146 23.37 9.94 -20.54
C TYR A 146 24.12 9.61 -21.84
N PHE A 147 24.04 8.38 -22.33
CA PHE A 147 24.64 8.02 -23.62
C PHE A 147 23.83 8.56 -24.80
N THR A 148 24.52 8.78 -25.89
CA THR A 148 24.00 9.38 -27.10
C THR A 148 23.50 8.31 -28.09
N GLU A 149 22.74 8.76 -29.10
CA GLU A 149 22.30 7.90 -30.21
C GLU A 149 23.45 7.29 -30.99
N VAL A 150 24.55 8.05 -31.13
CA VAL A 150 25.77 7.57 -31.81
C VAL A 150 26.40 6.43 -31.03
N GLU A 151 26.47 6.54 -29.70
CA GLU A 151 27.00 5.50 -28.84
C GLU A 151 26.15 4.23 -28.85
N ASP A 152 24.81 4.36 -28.92
CA ASP A 152 23.92 3.20 -29.06
C ASP A 152 24.08 2.54 -30.43
N ARG A 153 24.07 3.31 -31.53
CA ARG A 153 24.24 2.78 -32.89
C ARG A 153 25.54 2.01 -33.07
N HIS A 154 26.63 2.46 -32.45
CA HIS A 154 27.94 1.81 -32.49
C HIS A 154 28.10 0.72 -31.42
N ALA A 155 27.08 0.43 -30.63
CA ALA A 155 27.15 -0.48 -29.50
C ALA A 155 28.39 -0.20 -28.62
N SER A 156 28.57 1.07 -28.26
CA SER A 156 29.70 1.52 -27.43
C SER A 156 29.61 0.98 -26.02
N ASP A 157 30.71 0.57 -25.47
CA ASP A 157 30.79 -0.04 -24.14
C ASP A 157 30.84 1.06 -23.04
N VAL A 158 29.74 1.84 -22.93
CA VAL A 158 29.53 2.92 -21.94
C VAL A 158 28.37 2.57 -21.01
N CYS A 159 28.38 3.13 -19.80
CA CYS A 159 27.27 2.94 -18.86
C CYS A 159 27.01 4.18 -17.99
N VAL A 160 25.77 4.26 -17.52
CA VAL A 160 25.32 5.17 -16.44
C VAL A 160 24.97 4.31 -15.24
N ILE A 161 25.45 4.66 -14.04
CA ILE A 161 25.31 3.82 -12.84
C ILE A 161 24.35 4.44 -11.84
N GLY A 162 23.66 3.60 -11.05
CA GLY A 162 22.83 4.05 -9.94
C GLY A 162 23.67 4.49 -8.74
N ASP A 163 23.09 5.29 -7.85
CA ASP A 163 23.74 5.90 -6.70
C ASP A 163 24.39 4.87 -5.76
N ARG A 164 23.76 3.72 -5.52
CA ARG A 164 24.37 2.67 -4.70
C ARG A 164 25.66 2.13 -5.29
N VAL A 165 25.67 1.87 -6.61
CA VAL A 165 26.88 1.40 -7.30
C VAL A 165 27.98 2.45 -7.23
N ALA A 166 27.61 3.74 -7.38
CA ALA A 166 28.54 4.85 -7.28
C ALA A 166 29.17 4.94 -5.88
N ARG A 167 28.37 4.89 -4.82
CA ARG A 167 28.86 4.95 -3.42
C ARG A 167 29.67 3.73 -2.99
N GLU A 168 29.33 2.55 -3.45
CA GLU A 168 30.00 1.31 -3.07
C GLU A 168 31.37 1.16 -3.76
N PHE A 169 31.46 1.53 -5.03
CA PHE A 169 32.69 1.39 -5.81
C PHE A 169 33.60 2.61 -5.75
N PHE A 170 33.03 3.80 -5.53
CA PHE A 170 33.74 5.08 -5.58
C PHE A 170 33.43 6.00 -4.38
N PRO A 171 33.66 5.54 -3.12
CA PRO A 171 33.26 6.31 -1.93
C PRO A 171 33.91 7.69 -1.86
N ASP A 172 35.17 7.82 -2.31
CA ASP A 172 35.97 9.03 -2.16
C ASP A 172 36.40 9.65 -3.49
N THR A 173 35.94 9.10 -4.63
CA THR A 173 36.38 9.54 -5.96
C THR A 173 35.21 9.69 -6.91
N SER A 174 35.39 10.53 -7.95
CA SER A 174 34.36 10.62 -9.01
C SER A 174 34.29 9.31 -9.77
N PRO A 175 33.10 8.73 -9.98
CA PRO A 175 32.93 7.52 -10.77
C PRO A 175 33.16 7.71 -12.28
N LEU A 176 33.11 8.96 -12.77
CA LEU A 176 33.23 9.27 -14.20
C LEU A 176 34.63 8.91 -14.74
N GLY A 177 34.63 8.26 -15.92
CA GLY A 177 35.87 7.86 -16.60
C GLY A 177 36.47 6.55 -16.09
N HIS A 178 35.92 5.95 -15.04
CA HIS A 178 36.33 4.63 -14.58
C HIS A 178 35.63 3.50 -15.34
N VAL A 179 36.28 2.34 -15.40
CA VAL A 179 35.75 1.15 -16.08
C VAL A 179 35.27 0.15 -15.05
N ILE A 180 34.03 -0.28 -15.16
CA ILE A 180 33.43 -1.32 -14.34
C ILE A 180 33.13 -2.57 -15.17
N ARG A 181 33.17 -3.75 -14.55
CA ARG A 181 32.83 -5.00 -15.21
C ARG A 181 31.42 -5.45 -14.82
N ALA A 182 30.59 -5.71 -15.84
CA ALA A 182 29.22 -6.18 -15.66
C ALA A 182 28.91 -7.33 -16.64
N GLY A 183 28.40 -8.44 -16.14
CA GLY A 183 27.97 -9.54 -16.97
C GLY A 183 29.03 -10.13 -17.92
N GLY A 184 30.33 -9.92 -17.60
CA GLY A 184 31.46 -10.41 -18.39
C GLY A 184 32.08 -9.40 -19.36
N ALA A 185 31.48 -8.22 -19.51
CA ALA A 185 32.00 -7.11 -20.34
C ALA A 185 32.42 -5.92 -19.46
N GLU A 186 33.24 -5.05 -20.02
CA GLU A 186 33.75 -3.84 -19.37
C GLU A 186 33.05 -2.61 -19.93
N PHE A 187 32.67 -1.67 -19.04
CA PHE A 187 31.91 -0.48 -19.40
C PHE A 187 32.53 0.76 -18.79
N LEU A 188 32.71 1.79 -19.60
CA LEU A 188 33.15 3.11 -19.16
C LEU A 188 31.98 3.87 -18.52
N VAL A 189 32.15 4.33 -17.28
CA VAL A 189 31.14 5.13 -16.59
C VAL A 189 31.13 6.56 -17.16
N VAL A 190 30.01 6.97 -17.76
CA VAL A 190 29.81 8.29 -18.36
C VAL A 190 28.84 9.16 -17.57
N GLY A 191 28.10 8.59 -16.62
CA GLY A 191 27.19 9.33 -15.75
C GLY A 191 26.74 8.52 -14.54
N THR A 192 26.11 9.22 -13.59
CA THR A 192 25.46 8.64 -12.41
C THR A 192 24.05 9.16 -12.29
N PHE A 193 23.12 8.30 -11.86
CA PHE A 193 21.75 8.71 -11.56
C PHE A 193 21.65 9.30 -10.15
N GLU A 194 20.69 10.20 -9.99
CA GLU A 194 20.25 10.71 -8.71
C GLU A 194 19.70 9.60 -7.82
N LYS A 195 19.89 9.74 -6.52
CA LYS A 195 19.44 8.74 -5.53
C LYS A 195 17.92 8.57 -5.54
N ILE A 196 17.44 7.34 -5.78
CA ILE A 196 16.04 6.95 -5.66
C ILE A 196 15.69 6.51 -4.23
N GLY A 197 16.65 5.84 -3.58
CA GLY A 197 16.53 5.30 -2.24
C GLY A 197 15.95 3.90 -2.17
N SER A 198 15.56 3.51 -0.96
CA SER A 198 15.01 2.18 -0.68
C SER A 198 13.48 2.18 -0.77
N VAL A 199 12.93 1.09 -1.30
CA VAL A 199 11.49 0.86 -1.47
C VAL A 199 11.14 -0.44 -0.75
N LEU A 200 10.37 -0.37 0.33
CA LEU A 200 10.02 -1.53 1.16
C LEU A 200 11.27 -2.35 1.60
N GLY A 201 12.36 -1.65 1.93
CA GLY A 201 13.61 -2.28 2.31
C GLY A 201 14.45 -2.83 1.15
N GLN A 202 13.97 -2.72 -0.10
CA GLN A 202 14.75 -3.05 -1.29
C GLN A 202 15.37 -1.79 -1.89
N ASP A 203 16.67 -1.80 -2.01
CA ASP A 203 17.43 -0.71 -2.62
C ASP A 203 17.15 -0.64 -4.12
N GLN A 204 16.71 0.53 -4.60
CA GLN A 204 16.38 0.77 -5.99
C GLN A 204 17.55 1.33 -6.79
N ASP A 205 18.69 1.60 -6.14
CA ASP A 205 19.86 2.25 -6.73
C ASP A 205 20.96 1.26 -7.15
N ASN A 206 20.71 -0.06 -6.97
CA ASN A 206 21.65 -1.11 -7.35
C ASN A 206 21.47 -1.51 -8.82
N PHE A 207 21.83 -0.62 -9.74
CA PHE A 207 21.72 -0.90 -11.17
C PHE A 207 22.76 -0.17 -12.02
N ILE A 208 22.89 -0.64 -13.28
CA ILE A 208 23.58 0.05 -14.36
C ILE A 208 22.68 0.12 -15.58
N VAL A 209 22.84 1.16 -16.39
CA VAL A 209 22.15 1.34 -17.67
C VAL A 209 23.19 1.42 -18.77
N VAL A 210 23.04 0.60 -19.81
CA VAL A 210 23.92 0.55 -20.99
C VAL A 210 23.09 0.77 -22.25
N PRO A 211 23.69 1.18 -23.39
CA PRO A 211 22.99 1.25 -24.65
C PRO A 211 22.33 -0.09 -25.02
N LEU A 212 21.13 -0.05 -25.60
CA LEU A 212 20.35 -1.25 -25.92
C LEU A 212 21.12 -2.19 -26.87
N ARG A 213 21.78 -1.63 -27.88
CA ARG A 213 22.55 -2.44 -28.85
C ARG A 213 23.78 -3.07 -28.18
N THR A 214 24.42 -2.39 -27.23
CA THR A 214 25.49 -2.96 -26.40
C THR A 214 25.00 -4.10 -25.55
N PHE A 215 23.83 -3.91 -24.89
CA PHE A 215 23.19 -4.97 -24.11
C PHE A 215 22.94 -6.22 -24.96
N LEU A 216 22.35 -6.04 -26.17
CA LEU A 216 22.06 -7.13 -27.11
C LEU A 216 23.34 -7.82 -27.59
N LYS A 217 24.42 -7.07 -27.84
CA LYS A 217 25.74 -7.60 -28.22
C LYS A 217 26.35 -8.50 -27.13
N VAL A 218 26.24 -8.08 -25.86
CA VAL A 218 26.88 -8.78 -24.72
C VAL A 218 26.04 -9.95 -24.21
N ARG A 219 24.71 -9.79 -24.15
CA ARG A 219 23.80 -10.74 -23.48
C ARG A 219 22.89 -11.49 -24.44
N GLY A 220 22.76 -11.02 -25.68
CA GLY A 220 21.78 -11.49 -26.63
C GLY A 220 20.35 -11.16 -26.19
N GLN A 221 19.40 -11.43 -27.03
CA GLN A 221 17.99 -11.24 -26.70
C GLN A 221 17.38 -12.53 -26.16
N ARG A 222 17.35 -12.66 -24.84
CA ARG A 222 16.72 -13.80 -24.16
C ARG A 222 15.31 -13.47 -23.66
N ASN A 223 15.00 -12.19 -23.53
CA ASN A 223 13.72 -11.66 -23.05
C ASN A 223 13.09 -10.75 -24.10
N SER A 224 11.76 -10.58 -24.01
CA SER A 224 11.03 -9.63 -24.84
C SER A 224 11.40 -8.20 -24.44
N LEU A 225 11.62 -7.33 -25.42
CA LEU A 225 11.70 -5.89 -25.18
C LEU A 225 10.42 -5.39 -24.49
N MET A 226 10.56 -4.42 -23.64
CA MET A 226 9.48 -3.58 -23.14
C MET A 226 9.60 -2.23 -23.85
N ILE A 227 8.62 -1.91 -24.69
CA ILE A 227 8.58 -0.64 -25.39
C ILE A 227 7.89 0.38 -24.49
N GLN A 228 8.42 1.57 -24.39
CA GLN A 228 7.85 2.68 -23.64
C GLN A 228 7.61 3.85 -24.57
N VAL A 229 6.43 4.43 -24.47
CA VAL A 229 6.02 5.52 -25.35
C VAL A 229 5.58 6.70 -24.49
N LYS A 230 6.13 7.88 -24.77
CA LYS A 230 5.72 9.15 -24.19
C LYS A 230 4.93 9.94 -25.23
N ALA A 231 3.73 10.37 -24.83
CA ALA A 231 2.84 11.20 -25.66
C ALA A 231 2.44 12.42 -24.83
N GLU A 232 3.09 13.56 -25.09
CA GLU A 232 2.77 14.81 -24.38
C GLU A 232 1.54 15.47 -24.97
N GLY A 233 0.66 15.96 -24.10
CA GLY A 233 -0.55 16.66 -24.51
C GLY A 233 -1.76 16.33 -23.62
N PRO A 234 -2.95 16.78 -24.01
CA PRO A 234 -4.19 16.40 -23.35
C PRO A 234 -4.44 14.90 -23.37
N GLU A 235 -5.26 14.40 -22.45
CA GLU A 235 -5.63 12.98 -22.33
C GLU A 235 -6.11 12.35 -23.65
N GLN A 236 -6.75 13.15 -24.50
CA GLN A 236 -7.18 12.73 -25.85
C GLN A 236 -6.01 12.31 -26.74
N ILE A 237 -4.89 13.06 -26.72
CA ILE A 237 -3.69 12.73 -27.50
C ILE A 237 -3.05 11.45 -26.96
N PHE A 238 -3.03 11.29 -25.64
CA PHE A 238 -2.53 10.08 -25.00
C PHE A 238 -3.32 8.83 -25.41
N THR A 239 -4.64 8.94 -25.47
CA THR A 239 -5.52 7.85 -25.96
C THR A 239 -5.28 7.57 -27.45
N LEU A 240 -5.17 8.60 -28.29
CA LEU A 240 -4.88 8.45 -29.71
C LEU A 240 -3.51 7.79 -29.95
N ALA A 241 -2.49 8.13 -29.15
CA ALA A 241 -1.18 7.49 -29.23
C ALA A 241 -1.25 5.99 -28.90
N GLN A 242 -2.05 5.59 -27.91
CA GLN A 242 -2.29 4.18 -27.61
C GLN A 242 -3.00 3.44 -28.73
N ASP A 243 -4.01 4.07 -29.35
CA ASP A 243 -4.74 3.49 -30.47
C ASP A 243 -3.87 3.39 -31.72
N ASP A 244 -3.03 4.38 -32.01
CA ASP A 244 -2.04 4.34 -33.09
C ASP A 244 -1.05 3.19 -32.85
N ALA A 245 -0.48 3.10 -31.65
CA ALA A 245 0.46 2.04 -31.30
C ALA A 245 -0.19 0.66 -31.44
N ARG A 246 -1.43 0.50 -30.98
CA ARG A 246 -2.19 -0.74 -31.12
C ARG A 246 -2.41 -1.10 -32.60
N ARG A 247 -2.83 -0.15 -33.41
CA ARG A 247 -3.07 -0.35 -34.85
C ARG A 247 -1.80 -0.78 -35.56
N ILE A 248 -0.67 -0.10 -35.35
CA ILE A 248 0.63 -0.41 -35.95
C ILE A 248 1.09 -1.81 -35.57
N LEU A 249 1.05 -2.13 -34.27
CA LEU A 249 1.50 -3.44 -33.80
C LEU A 249 0.58 -4.58 -34.24
N ARG A 250 -0.74 -4.41 -34.26
CA ARG A 250 -1.68 -5.40 -34.80
C ARG A 250 -1.38 -5.70 -36.28
N ALA A 251 -1.13 -4.67 -37.07
CA ALA A 251 -0.78 -4.82 -38.49
C ALA A 251 0.55 -5.59 -38.63
N ARG A 252 1.59 -5.19 -37.92
CA ARG A 252 2.91 -5.79 -37.99
C ARG A 252 2.95 -7.24 -37.49
N ARG A 253 2.18 -7.54 -36.43
CA ARG A 253 2.12 -8.87 -35.83
C ARG A 253 1.06 -9.77 -36.46
N HIS A 254 0.40 -9.30 -37.53
CA HIS A 254 -0.65 -10.01 -38.27
C HIS A 254 -1.82 -10.48 -37.37
N VAL A 255 -2.22 -9.66 -36.40
CA VAL A 255 -3.36 -9.93 -35.54
C VAL A 255 -4.64 -9.61 -36.30
N GLY A 256 -5.40 -10.65 -36.67
CA GLY A 256 -6.62 -10.52 -37.46
C GLY A 256 -7.73 -9.73 -36.77
N ALA A 257 -8.66 -9.19 -37.58
CA ALA A 257 -9.84 -8.53 -37.04
C ALA A 257 -10.65 -9.47 -36.15
N GLY A 258 -11.08 -8.99 -34.98
CA GLY A 258 -11.86 -9.78 -34.02
C GLY A 258 -11.04 -10.73 -33.12
N LYS A 259 -9.71 -10.80 -33.27
CA LYS A 259 -8.84 -11.52 -32.35
C LYS A 259 -8.30 -10.60 -31.26
N ASP A 260 -8.09 -11.16 -30.08
CA ASP A 260 -7.44 -10.48 -28.96
C ASP A 260 -6.00 -10.09 -29.36
N ASP A 261 -5.49 -9.01 -28.76
CA ASP A 261 -4.10 -8.60 -28.94
C ASP A 261 -3.15 -9.67 -28.35
N ASP A 262 -2.04 -9.92 -29.02
CA ASP A 262 -0.95 -10.76 -28.51
C ASP A 262 0.10 -9.94 -27.72
N PHE A 263 -0.30 -8.78 -27.24
CA PHE A 263 0.48 -7.85 -26.43
C PHE A 263 -0.44 -7.06 -25.50
N PHE A 264 0.16 -6.36 -24.54
CA PHE A 264 -0.55 -5.56 -23.56
C PHE A 264 -0.01 -4.14 -23.54
N ILE A 265 -0.92 -3.19 -23.43
CA ILE A 265 -0.60 -1.77 -23.20
C ILE A 265 -0.94 -1.50 -21.74
N GLY A 266 0.06 -1.05 -20.98
CA GLY A 266 -0.06 -0.70 -19.56
C GLY A 266 0.17 0.78 -19.33
N THR A 267 -0.71 1.41 -18.56
CA THR A 267 -0.60 2.80 -18.15
C THR A 267 -0.42 2.88 -16.62
N SER A 268 -0.01 4.03 -16.10
CA SER A 268 0.03 4.27 -14.66
C SER A 268 -1.33 4.00 -14.00
N GLU A 269 -2.42 4.35 -14.68
CA GLU A 269 -3.79 4.09 -14.22
C GLU A 269 -4.11 2.60 -14.08
N SER A 270 -3.58 1.77 -14.99
CA SER A 270 -3.76 0.31 -14.90
C SER A 270 -3.14 -0.26 -13.62
N TYR A 271 -1.99 0.26 -13.20
CA TYR A 271 -1.35 -0.12 -11.95
C TYR A 271 -2.13 0.37 -10.73
N ILE A 272 -2.61 1.63 -10.78
CA ILE A 272 -3.42 2.21 -9.70
C ILE A 272 -4.72 1.42 -9.53
N SER A 273 -5.41 1.08 -10.62
CA SER A 273 -6.67 0.32 -10.57
C SER A 273 -6.47 -1.10 -10.03
N LEU A 274 -5.41 -1.78 -10.45
CA LEU A 274 -5.05 -3.08 -9.87
C LEU A 274 -4.77 -2.96 -8.36
N TRP A 275 -3.98 -1.96 -7.98
CA TRP A 275 -3.67 -1.73 -6.57
C TRP A 275 -4.92 -1.44 -5.76
N GLN A 276 -5.83 -0.59 -6.25
CA GLN A 276 -7.11 -0.31 -5.59
C GLN A 276 -7.96 -1.57 -5.41
N SER A 277 -7.99 -2.45 -6.42
CA SER A 277 -8.69 -3.74 -6.33
C SER A 277 -8.09 -4.65 -5.25
N ILE A 278 -6.77 -4.77 -5.21
CA ILE A 278 -6.06 -5.54 -4.19
C ILE A 278 -6.28 -4.92 -2.79
N SER A 279 -6.09 -3.62 -2.68
CA SER A 279 -6.24 -2.87 -1.42
C SER A 279 -7.66 -2.96 -0.87
N SER A 280 -8.69 -2.88 -1.72
CA SER A 280 -10.09 -3.04 -1.32
C SER A 280 -10.41 -4.45 -0.83
N ALA A 281 -9.83 -5.49 -1.44
CA ALA A 281 -9.98 -6.87 -0.99
C ALA A 281 -9.34 -7.08 0.39
N PHE A 282 -8.11 -6.58 0.60
CA PHE A 282 -7.48 -6.59 1.92
C PHE A 282 -8.30 -5.83 2.96
N PHE A 283 -8.79 -4.64 2.60
CA PHE A 283 -9.65 -3.86 3.49
C PHE A 283 -10.90 -4.64 3.91
N ALA A 284 -11.58 -5.32 2.99
CA ALA A 284 -12.74 -6.14 3.29
C ALA A 284 -12.43 -7.30 4.27
N VAL A 285 -11.31 -8.01 4.05
CA VAL A 285 -10.85 -9.08 4.95
C VAL A 285 -10.55 -8.53 6.35
N PHE A 286 -9.83 -7.42 6.44
CA PHE A 286 -9.49 -6.82 7.73
C PHE A 286 -10.71 -6.25 8.45
N LEU A 287 -11.66 -5.67 7.71
CA LEU A 287 -12.92 -5.22 8.28
C LEU A 287 -13.70 -6.39 8.88
N MET A 288 -13.71 -7.54 8.22
CA MET A 288 -14.33 -8.76 8.74
C MET A 288 -13.66 -9.24 10.03
N VAL A 289 -12.33 -9.30 10.07
CA VAL A 289 -11.58 -9.68 11.28
C VAL A 289 -11.81 -8.69 12.42
N SER A 290 -11.79 -7.39 12.14
CA SER A 290 -12.08 -6.36 13.16
C SER A 290 -13.52 -6.45 13.66
N SER A 291 -14.48 -6.77 12.79
CA SER A 291 -15.87 -6.98 13.17
C SER A 291 -16.05 -8.18 14.13
N ILE A 292 -15.36 -9.28 13.86
CA ILE A 292 -15.34 -10.45 14.74
C ILE A 292 -14.77 -10.06 16.11
N SER A 293 -13.63 -9.36 16.14
CA SER A 293 -13.02 -8.88 17.39
C SER A 293 -13.95 -7.94 18.18
N ALA A 294 -14.67 -7.07 17.47
CA ALA A 294 -15.66 -6.16 18.05
C ALA A 294 -16.84 -6.92 18.68
N VAL A 295 -17.36 -7.95 18.01
CA VAL A 295 -18.43 -8.81 18.52
C VAL A 295 -17.98 -9.57 19.77
N VAL A 296 -16.78 -10.16 19.74
CA VAL A 296 -16.21 -10.86 20.90
C VAL A 296 -16.04 -9.90 22.09
N GLY A 297 -15.49 -8.69 21.85
CA GLY A 297 -15.39 -7.64 22.87
C GLY A 297 -16.75 -7.23 23.43
N GLY A 298 -17.75 -7.11 22.54
CA GLY A 298 -19.14 -6.81 22.93
C GLY A 298 -19.78 -7.91 23.79
N ILE A 299 -19.55 -9.18 23.49
CA ILE A 299 -20.02 -10.31 24.31
C ILE A 299 -19.36 -10.28 25.69
N VAL A 300 -18.07 -9.94 25.77
CA VAL A 300 -17.38 -9.77 27.05
C VAL A 300 -18.02 -8.66 27.86
N ILE A 301 -18.33 -7.50 27.25
CA ILE A 301 -19.07 -6.41 27.93
C ILE A 301 -20.40 -6.90 28.46
N MET A 302 -21.18 -7.56 27.63
CA MET A 302 -22.51 -8.08 28.00
C MET A 302 -22.40 -9.01 29.23
N ASN A 303 -21.45 -9.96 29.23
CA ASN A 303 -21.25 -10.90 30.31
C ASN A 303 -20.81 -10.20 31.61
N VAL A 304 -19.86 -9.28 31.52
CA VAL A 304 -19.39 -8.49 32.65
C VAL A 304 -20.50 -7.65 33.25
N MET A 305 -21.32 -7.00 32.41
CA MET A 305 -22.47 -6.21 32.85
C MET A 305 -23.55 -7.08 33.49
N LEU A 306 -23.81 -8.29 32.98
CA LEU A 306 -24.75 -9.22 33.63
C LEU A 306 -24.30 -9.62 35.04
N VAL A 307 -23.02 -9.91 35.21
CA VAL A 307 -22.44 -10.19 36.54
C VAL A 307 -22.56 -8.95 37.45
N SER A 308 -22.27 -7.74 36.94
CA SER A 308 -22.40 -6.49 37.69
C SER A 308 -23.84 -6.24 38.15
N VAL A 309 -24.84 -6.54 37.31
CA VAL A 309 -26.27 -6.44 37.67
C VAL A 309 -26.62 -7.41 38.81
N THR A 310 -26.12 -8.66 38.74
CA THR A 310 -26.42 -9.64 39.80
C THR A 310 -25.78 -9.25 41.14
N GLU A 311 -24.53 -8.79 41.14
CA GLU A 311 -23.84 -8.31 42.35
C GLU A 311 -24.51 -7.08 43.00
N ARG A 312 -25.09 -6.19 42.18
CA ARG A 312 -25.76 -4.96 42.61
C ARG A 312 -27.28 -5.09 42.74
N THR A 313 -27.83 -6.31 42.79
CA THR A 313 -29.27 -6.54 42.81
C THR A 313 -29.92 -5.84 43.99
N LYS A 314 -29.33 -5.90 45.24
CA LYS A 314 -29.85 -5.21 46.44
C LYS A 314 -29.83 -3.68 46.26
N GLU A 315 -28.76 -3.12 45.71
CA GLU A 315 -28.62 -1.67 45.47
C GLU A 315 -29.69 -1.16 44.51
N ILE A 316 -29.91 -1.90 43.38
CA ILE A 316 -30.95 -1.60 42.42
C ILE A 316 -32.33 -1.69 43.05
N GLY A 317 -32.57 -2.70 43.90
CA GLY A 317 -33.80 -2.88 44.64
C GLY A 317 -34.09 -1.71 45.56
N VAL A 318 -33.12 -1.24 46.38
CA VAL A 318 -33.25 -0.06 47.26
C VAL A 318 -33.58 1.19 46.43
N ARG A 319 -32.85 1.48 45.36
CA ARG A 319 -33.12 2.65 44.49
C ARG A 319 -34.54 2.62 43.93
N ARG A 320 -34.98 1.46 43.48
CA ARG A 320 -36.34 1.30 42.97
C ARG A 320 -37.42 1.43 44.03
N ALA A 321 -37.16 0.95 45.24
CA ALA A 321 -38.06 1.10 46.40
C ALA A 321 -38.22 2.57 46.83
N VAL A 322 -37.15 3.38 46.70
CA VAL A 322 -37.14 4.84 47.01
C VAL A 322 -37.71 5.68 45.83
N GLY A 323 -38.15 5.07 44.72
CA GLY A 323 -38.89 5.74 43.67
C GLY A 323 -38.16 5.92 42.33
N ALA A 324 -36.99 5.31 42.13
CA ALA A 324 -36.33 5.32 40.82
C ALA A 324 -37.17 4.57 39.77
N THR A 325 -37.34 5.16 38.59
CA THR A 325 -38.10 4.57 37.48
C THR A 325 -37.26 3.47 36.76
N ARG A 326 -37.93 2.60 36.02
CA ARG A 326 -37.24 1.61 35.15
C ARG A 326 -36.30 2.28 34.15
N THR A 327 -36.71 3.44 33.64
CA THR A 327 -35.95 4.21 32.69
C THR A 327 -34.68 4.81 33.29
N ASP A 328 -34.70 5.19 34.56
CA ASP A 328 -33.51 5.72 35.25
C ASP A 328 -32.45 4.63 35.41
N VAL A 329 -32.84 3.42 35.83
CA VAL A 329 -31.95 2.26 35.96
C VAL A 329 -31.40 1.88 34.57
N LEU A 330 -32.25 1.83 33.54
CA LEU A 330 -31.82 1.51 32.15
C LEU A 330 -30.81 2.51 31.68
N LYS A 331 -31.06 3.82 31.79
CA LYS A 331 -30.14 4.88 31.38
C LYS A 331 -28.80 4.78 32.10
N GLN A 332 -28.81 4.51 33.38
CA GLN A 332 -27.58 4.38 34.17
C GLN A 332 -26.67 3.27 33.63
N PHE A 333 -27.19 2.05 33.42
CA PHE A 333 -26.39 0.92 32.95
C PHE A 333 -25.95 1.09 31.48
N VAL A 334 -26.79 1.71 30.63
CA VAL A 334 -26.43 2.04 29.25
C VAL A 334 -25.29 3.07 29.22
N VAL A 335 -25.38 4.13 30.02
CA VAL A 335 -24.29 5.13 30.10
C VAL A 335 -23.02 4.49 30.64
N GLU A 336 -23.10 3.59 31.64
CA GLU A 336 -21.92 2.88 32.16
C GLU A 336 -21.23 2.06 31.06
N SER A 337 -21.96 1.28 30.26
CA SER A 337 -21.40 0.50 29.16
C SER A 337 -20.79 1.39 28.05
N VAL A 338 -21.48 2.48 27.67
CA VAL A 338 -20.98 3.41 26.66
C VAL A 338 -19.71 4.13 27.13
N VAL A 339 -19.63 4.57 28.37
CA VAL A 339 -18.43 5.21 28.96
C VAL A 339 -17.24 4.24 28.94
N GLN A 340 -17.44 2.98 29.34
CA GLN A 340 -16.40 1.96 29.26
C GLN A 340 -15.90 1.76 27.84
N CYS A 341 -16.81 1.75 26.85
CA CYS A 341 -16.46 1.61 25.45
C CYS A 341 -15.74 2.82 24.88
N ILE A 342 -16.12 4.04 25.28
CA ILE A 342 -15.40 5.27 24.88
C ILE A 342 -13.97 5.25 25.43
N ILE A 343 -13.80 4.84 26.69
CA ILE A 343 -12.46 4.70 27.28
C ILE A 343 -11.64 3.66 26.52
N GLY A 344 -12.22 2.47 26.25
CA GLY A 344 -11.58 1.42 25.49
C GLY A 344 -11.23 1.86 24.06
N GLY A 345 -12.15 2.59 23.41
CA GLY A 345 -11.93 3.18 22.10
C GLY A 345 -10.80 4.21 22.09
N ALA A 346 -10.78 5.13 23.06
CA ALA A 346 -9.71 6.13 23.18
C ALA A 346 -8.33 5.49 23.42
N VAL A 347 -8.25 4.49 24.30
CA VAL A 347 -7.03 3.70 24.52
C VAL A 347 -6.64 2.94 23.26
N GLY A 348 -7.61 2.38 22.52
CA GLY A 348 -7.40 1.71 21.25
C GLY A 348 -6.85 2.64 20.18
N VAL A 349 -7.37 3.88 20.10
CA VAL A 349 -6.84 4.93 19.22
C VAL A 349 -5.39 5.27 19.57
N MET A 350 -5.08 5.46 20.85
CA MET A 350 -3.71 5.73 21.31
C MET A 350 -2.76 4.56 20.99
N ALA A 351 -3.19 3.33 21.21
CA ALA A 351 -2.41 2.14 20.90
C ALA A 351 -2.17 2.00 19.39
N GLY A 352 -3.21 2.18 18.55
CA GLY A 352 -3.09 2.15 17.09
C GLY A 352 -2.18 3.25 16.57
N PHE A 353 -2.27 4.46 17.12
CA PHE A 353 -1.35 5.56 16.79
C PHE A 353 0.09 5.25 17.20
N GLY A 354 0.29 4.66 18.38
CA GLY A 354 1.61 4.20 18.83
C GLY A 354 2.23 3.16 17.89
N CYS A 355 1.43 2.17 17.44
CA CYS A 355 1.86 1.19 16.44
C CYS A 355 2.23 1.85 15.10
N ALA A 356 1.44 2.83 14.64
CA ALA A 356 1.72 3.56 13.41
C ALA A 356 3.02 4.37 13.49
N LEU A 357 3.28 5.03 14.63
CA LEU A 357 4.54 5.74 14.87
C LEU A 357 5.74 4.79 14.91
N ALA A 358 5.61 3.66 15.60
CA ALA A 358 6.66 2.65 15.66
C ALA A 358 6.99 2.11 14.27
N LEU A 359 5.97 1.83 13.45
CA LEU A 359 6.15 1.37 12.09
C LEU A 359 6.89 2.41 11.23
N ARG A 360 6.49 3.67 11.33
CA ARG A 360 7.13 4.78 10.60
C ARG A 360 8.61 4.95 10.97
N GLN A 361 8.97 4.75 12.24
CA GLN A 361 10.36 4.88 12.70
C GLN A 361 11.24 3.69 12.31
N LEU A 362 10.65 2.50 12.20
CA LEU A 362 11.37 1.27 11.91
C LEU A 362 11.51 0.96 10.41
N THR A 363 10.63 1.50 9.56
CA THR A 363 10.50 1.00 8.16
C THR A 363 10.40 2.09 7.10
N ASP A 364 10.64 3.36 7.37
CA ASP A 364 10.43 4.49 6.42
C ASP A 364 9.06 4.45 5.68
N PHE A 365 8.10 3.68 6.21
CA PHE A 365 6.78 3.51 5.60
C PHE A 365 5.92 4.75 5.89
N PRO A 366 5.22 5.35 4.90
CA PRO A 366 4.43 6.56 5.07
C PRO A 366 3.13 6.30 5.86
N ALA A 367 3.28 5.84 7.12
CA ALA A 367 2.17 5.58 8.01
C ALA A 367 1.66 6.90 8.60
N SER A 368 0.47 7.33 8.22
CA SER A 368 -0.21 8.49 8.78
C SER A 368 -1.61 8.12 9.27
N VAL A 369 -1.88 8.36 10.56
CA VAL A 369 -3.23 8.18 11.10
C VAL A 369 -4.05 9.42 10.76
N GLN A 370 -5.13 9.22 10.02
CA GLN A 370 -6.07 10.29 9.70
C GLN A 370 -7.07 10.50 10.85
N VAL A 371 -7.40 11.74 11.16
CA VAL A 371 -8.30 12.11 12.27
C VAL A 371 -9.69 11.46 12.13
N TRP A 372 -10.20 11.30 10.91
CA TRP A 372 -11.50 10.66 10.69
C TRP A 372 -11.52 9.18 11.07
N VAL A 373 -10.38 8.46 10.93
CA VAL A 373 -10.25 7.05 11.34
C VAL A 373 -10.29 6.93 12.86
N ALA A 374 -9.63 7.86 13.58
CA ALA A 374 -9.69 7.92 15.02
C ALA A 374 -11.13 8.19 15.53
N THR A 375 -11.83 9.15 14.91
CA THR A 375 -13.23 9.44 15.26
C THR A 375 -14.15 8.26 14.96
N LEU A 376 -13.97 7.59 13.83
CA LEU A 376 -14.71 6.38 13.47
C LEU A 376 -14.49 5.25 14.49
N GLY A 377 -13.26 5.05 14.97
CA GLY A 377 -12.95 4.06 16.01
C GLY A 377 -13.70 4.32 17.32
N VAL A 378 -13.75 5.57 17.78
CA VAL A 378 -14.48 5.96 18.99
C VAL A 378 -16.02 5.84 18.80
N VAL A 379 -16.54 6.24 17.65
CA VAL A 379 -17.96 6.10 17.33
C VAL A 379 -18.36 4.62 17.28
N LEU A 380 -17.57 3.79 16.61
CA LEU A 380 -17.82 2.36 16.51
C LEU A 380 -17.81 1.70 17.90
N SER A 381 -16.83 2.01 18.75
CA SER A 381 -16.77 1.48 20.12
C SER A 381 -17.99 1.91 20.93
N SER A 382 -18.48 3.14 20.76
CA SER A 382 -19.69 3.64 21.44
C SER A 382 -20.94 2.88 20.99
N VAL A 383 -21.08 2.60 19.70
CA VAL A 383 -22.19 1.80 19.15
C VAL A 383 -22.16 0.37 19.69
N ILE A 384 -20.99 -0.25 19.79
CA ILE A 384 -20.82 -1.59 20.38
C ILE A 384 -21.26 -1.56 21.85
N GLY A 385 -20.83 -0.57 22.61
CA GLY A 385 -21.22 -0.39 24.01
C GLY A 385 -22.74 -0.23 24.19
N LEU A 386 -23.38 0.54 23.33
CA LEU A 386 -24.82 0.71 23.32
C LEU A 386 -25.54 -0.60 23.02
N PHE A 387 -25.12 -1.32 21.95
CA PHE A 387 -25.79 -2.54 21.51
C PHE A 387 -25.67 -3.67 22.53
N PHE A 388 -24.45 -3.98 23.00
CA PHE A 388 -24.22 -5.07 23.93
C PHE A 388 -24.54 -4.70 25.39
N GLY A 389 -24.53 -3.43 25.75
CA GLY A 389 -24.95 -2.93 27.05
C GLY A 389 -26.48 -2.87 27.26
N LEU A 390 -27.23 -2.82 26.15
CA LEU A 390 -28.70 -2.69 26.20
C LEU A 390 -29.38 -3.89 26.86
N TYR A 391 -28.94 -5.12 26.53
CA TYR A 391 -29.56 -6.33 27.10
C TYR A 391 -29.42 -6.42 28.64
N PRO A 392 -28.20 -6.31 29.24
CA PRO A 392 -28.06 -6.29 30.68
C PRO A 392 -28.79 -5.12 31.35
N ALA A 393 -28.80 -3.93 30.72
CA ALA A 393 -29.50 -2.76 31.23
C ALA A 393 -31.03 -2.98 31.32
N VAL A 394 -31.63 -3.59 30.30
CA VAL A 394 -33.04 -3.99 30.28
C VAL A 394 -33.33 -5.01 31.38
N LYS A 395 -32.46 -6.01 31.59
CA LYS A 395 -32.59 -7.01 32.65
C LYS A 395 -32.55 -6.35 34.03
N ALA A 396 -31.60 -5.42 34.26
CA ALA A 396 -31.52 -4.65 35.51
C ALA A 396 -32.77 -3.81 35.75
N SER A 397 -33.31 -3.14 34.75
CA SER A 397 -34.47 -2.28 34.85
C SER A 397 -35.78 -3.02 35.22
N LYS A 398 -35.86 -4.32 34.92
CA LYS A 398 -37.02 -5.18 35.15
C LYS A 398 -36.99 -5.89 36.52
N LEU A 399 -35.95 -5.72 37.34
CA LEU A 399 -35.85 -6.32 38.67
C LEU A 399 -36.99 -5.86 39.59
N ASP A 400 -37.65 -6.79 40.25
CA ASP A 400 -38.69 -6.50 41.23
C ASP A 400 -38.02 -6.05 42.57
N PRO A 401 -38.35 -4.86 43.09
CA PRO A 401 -37.78 -4.37 44.33
C PRO A 401 -37.94 -5.33 45.52
N VAL A 402 -39.09 -6.02 45.62
CA VAL A 402 -39.38 -6.94 46.71
C VAL A 402 -38.51 -8.17 46.64
N VAL A 403 -38.34 -8.73 45.45
CA VAL A 403 -37.48 -9.89 45.22
C VAL A 403 -36.01 -9.51 45.40
N ALA A 404 -35.58 -8.35 44.89
CA ALA A 404 -34.21 -7.85 44.99
C ALA A 404 -33.74 -7.60 46.46
N LEU A 405 -34.63 -7.23 47.35
CA LEU A 405 -34.32 -7.03 48.76
C LEU A 405 -34.33 -8.33 49.59
N ARG A 406 -34.93 -9.40 49.06
CA ARG A 406 -35.09 -10.70 49.73
C ARG A 406 -33.96 -11.70 49.41
N THR A 407 -33.19 -11.44 48.35
CA THR A 407 -32.02 -12.25 47.99
C THR A 407 -30.90 -12.03 48.98
N GLU A 408 -30.46 -13.10 49.65
CA GLU A 408 -29.27 -13.15 50.53
C GLU A 408 -27.97 -13.03 49.72
#